data_143be6b319f8fb60d4b17980382456ab
#
_entry.id   143be6b319f8fb60d4b17980382456ab
#
_cell.length_a   1.000
_cell.length_b   1.000
_cell.length_c   1.000
_cell.angle_alpha   90.00
_cell.angle_beta   90.00
_cell.angle_gamma   90.00
#
_symmetry.space_group_name_H-M   'P 1'
#
loop_
_entity.id
_entity.type
_entity.pdbx_description
1 polymer ?
#
loop_
_entity_poly.entity_id
_entity_poly.type
_entity_poly.pdbx_seq_one_letter_code
_entity_poly.pdbx_strand_id
1 'polypeptide(L)'
;MIAECPQENCTVATTGQCLLNNDPADGCPNYRSLGVDIEVPDELLDEPDENPSFQPSNTLAADRLADIMGNRYCTMIGIVGPPDSCKTAALVSTYLLLSHGRLDGFEYADSKSLMALDEISRGARRWTNGTPPEQMTAHTELSDDRAAGFLHLRIRANDTRAPVDFLLPDLPGEWSTAMVEESRFDRLQFLERADVIWLMVDGQRLATPAHRQGAIHRTKLYLQRLREFLPVLPRIILVVTRADAGQPSEKTLAPILQEGKSLGIDLSVHSIASFSTNPSLPAGSGIPALIKASTGRIPERPEFWSVSAVSTDRAINTIALGGVEE
;
A
#
# COMPACT_ATOMS: atom_id res chain seq x y z
N MET A 1 42.04 -4.79 -19.58
CA MET A 1 43.20 -5.42 -20.31
C MET A 1 44.28 -5.66 -19.27
N ILE A 2 44.61 -6.94 -19.04
CA ILE A 2 45.74 -7.29 -18.16
C ILE A 2 46.93 -7.40 -19.10
N ALA A 3 47.92 -6.54 -18.94
CA ALA A 3 49.12 -6.56 -19.73
C ALA A 3 50.18 -7.41 -19.02
N GLU A 4 50.80 -8.36 -19.68
CA GLU A 4 51.91 -9.12 -19.14
C GLU A 4 53.17 -8.85 -19.97
N CYS A 5 54.31 -8.69 -19.29
CA CYS A 5 55.61 -8.60 -19.90
C CYS A 5 56.49 -9.73 -19.34
N PRO A 6 57.14 -10.55 -20.18
CA PRO A 6 57.97 -11.66 -19.73
C PRO A 6 59.32 -11.21 -19.14
N GLN A 7 59.60 -9.91 -19.11
CA GLN A 7 60.82 -9.33 -18.51
C GLN A 7 60.69 -9.45 -16.97
N GLU A 8 61.70 -10.06 -16.32
CA GLU A 8 61.76 -10.12 -14.87
C GLU A 8 61.72 -8.71 -14.26
N ASN A 9 60.83 -8.54 -13.28
CA ASN A 9 60.57 -7.30 -12.56
C ASN A 9 59.87 -6.17 -13.37
N CYS A 10 59.27 -6.46 -14.50
CA CYS A 10 58.47 -5.46 -15.21
C CYS A 10 57.20 -5.14 -14.48
N THR A 11 56.96 -3.87 -14.19
CA THR A 11 55.79 -3.40 -13.42
C THR A 11 54.62 -2.97 -14.29
N VAL A 12 54.66 -3.22 -15.62
CA VAL A 12 53.57 -2.80 -16.52
C VAL A 12 52.21 -3.33 -16.15
N ALA A 13 52.13 -4.54 -15.62
CA ALA A 13 50.87 -5.15 -15.19
C ALA A 13 50.24 -4.44 -13.96
N THR A 14 51.04 -3.82 -13.12
CA THR A 14 50.59 -3.18 -11.87
C THR A 14 50.55 -1.67 -11.93
N THR A 15 51.47 -1.04 -12.65
CA THR A 15 51.60 0.42 -12.69
C THR A 15 51.21 1.03 -14.04
N GLY A 16 51.04 0.21 -15.08
CA GLY A 16 50.84 0.67 -16.46
C GLY A 16 52.09 1.28 -17.13
N GLN A 17 53.23 1.32 -16.42
CA GLN A 17 54.49 1.91 -16.95
C GLN A 17 55.49 0.85 -17.28
N CYS A 18 56.13 0.98 -18.46
CA CYS A 18 57.17 0.08 -18.91
C CYS A 18 58.49 0.33 -18.15
N LEU A 19 59.14 -0.71 -17.64
CA LEU A 19 60.42 -0.64 -16.92
C LEU A 19 61.54 -0.09 -17.82
N LEU A 20 61.45 -0.28 -19.15
CA LEU A 20 62.40 0.22 -20.14
C LEU A 20 62.00 1.59 -20.72
N ASN A 21 61.04 2.25 -20.10
CA ASN A 21 60.57 3.59 -20.44
C ASN A 21 59.96 3.72 -21.86
N ASN A 22 59.40 2.64 -22.41
CA ASN A 22 58.65 2.73 -23.65
C ASN A 22 57.28 3.36 -23.34
N ASP A 23 56.95 4.43 -24.05
CA ASP A 23 55.67 5.13 -23.94
C ASP A 23 55.13 5.36 -25.38
N PRO A 24 53.98 4.77 -25.73
CA PRO A 24 53.15 3.90 -24.90
C PRO A 24 53.76 2.51 -24.67
N ALA A 25 53.35 1.82 -23.61
CA ALA A 25 53.91 0.52 -23.20
C ALA A 25 53.74 -0.58 -24.27
N ASP A 26 52.76 -0.45 -25.15
CA ASP A 26 52.50 -1.32 -26.30
C ASP A 26 53.60 -1.21 -27.42
N GLY A 27 54.39 -0.16 -27.43
CA GLY A 27 55.56 -0.04 -28.26
C GLY A 27 56.76 -0.91 -27.83
N CYS A 28 56.68 -1.59 -26.70
CA CYS A 28 57.73 -2.48 -26.23
C CYS A 28 57.72 -3.82 -26.95
N PRO A 29 58.85 -4.30 -27.54
CA PRO A 29 58.91 -5.58 -28.29
C PRO A 29 58.57 -6.81 -27.42
N ASN A 30 58.64 -6.69 -26.12
CA ASN A 30 58.29 -7.76 -25.16
C ASN A 30 56.87 -7.63 -24.59
N TYR A 31 56.13 -6.59 -24.95
CA TYR A 31 54.76 -6.39 -24.49
C TYR A 31 53.86 -7.41 -25.17
N ARG A 32 53.16 -8.19 -24.35
CA ARG A 32 52.06 -9.06 -24.80
C ARG A 32 50.80 -8.59 -24.16
N SER A 33 49.85 -8.06 -24.93
CA SER A 33 48.49 -7.95 -24.50
C SER A 33 47.95 -9.38 -24.46
N LEU A 34 47.64 -9.89 -23.27
CA LEU A 34 46.73 -11.04 -23.17
C LEU A 34 45.37 -10.53 -23.60
N GLY A 35 45.13 -10.55 -24.91
CA GLY A 35 43.79 -10.49 -25.42
C GLY A 35 43.07 -11.70 -24.90
N VAL A 36 42.40 -11.60 -23.79
CA VAL A 36 41.21 -12.38 -23.60
C VAL A 36 40.24 -11.82 -24.63
N ASP A 37 40.18 -12.44 -25.80
CA ASP A 37 39.03 -12.32 -26.67
C ASP A 37 37.88 -12.85 -25.85
N ILE A 38 37.31 -11.97 -25.00
CA ILE A 38 35.94 -12.14 -24.57
C ILE A 38 35.17 -11.90 -25.86
N GLU A 39 34.80 -12.99 -26.55
CA GLU A 39 33.70 -12.95 -27.48
C GLU A 39 32.54 -12.42 -26.65
N VAL A 40 32.37 -11.12 -26.62
CA VAL A 40 31.11 -10.49 -26.20
C VAL A 40 30.16 -11.01 -27.26
N PRO A 41 29.16 -11.81 -26.87
CA PRO A 41 28.15 -12.24 -27.84
C PRO A 41 27.62 -10.95 -28.46
N ASP A 42 27.61 -10.88 -29.77
CA ASP A 42 27.08 -9.74 -30.53
C ASP A 42 25.54 -9.64 -30.44
N GLU A 43 24.93 -10.50 -29.64
CA GLU A 43 23.58 -10.36 -29.16
C GLU A 43 23.58 -9.34 -28.00
N LEU A 44 23.64 -8.08 -28.37
CA LEU A 44 23.04 -7.02 -27.56
C LEU A 44 21.60 -7.50 -27.30
N LEU A 45 21.24 -7.62 -26.01
CA LEU A 45 19.85 -7.80 -25.63
C LEU A 45 19.04 -6.81 -26.46
N ASP A 46 17.99 -7.30 -27.12
CA ASP A 46 17.06 -6.45 -27.85
C ASP A 46 16.69 -5.25 -26.95
N GLU A 47 16.63 -4.07 -27.56
CA GLU A 47 16.15 -2.90 -26.81
C GLU A 47 14.82 -3.27 -26.18
N PRO A 48 14.65 -3.03 -24.86
CA PRO A 48 13.39 -3.36 -24.22
C PRO A 48 12.26 -2.67 -24.97
N ASP A 49 11.22 -3.42 -25.33
CA ASP A 49 10.05 -2.95 -26.08
C ASP A 49 9.38 -1.73 -25.41
N GLU A 50 9.62 -1.55 -24.12
CA GLU A 50 9.20 -0.39 -23.34
C GLU A 50 10.33 0.12 -22.46
N ASN A 51 10.65 1.41 -22.55
CA ASN A 51 11.56 2.04 -21.61
C ASN A 51 10.97 1.97 -20.19
N PRO A 52 11.73 1.51 -19.20
CA PRO A 52 11.26 1.47 -17.82
C PRO A 52 10.89 2.89 -17.38
N SER A 53 9.60 3.10 -17.11
CA SER A 53 9.10 4.37 -16.59
C SER A 53 9.17 4.38 -15.07
N PHE A 54 9.55 5.51 -14.49
CA PHE A 54 9.42 5.71 -13.04
C PHE A 54 7.96 5.67 -12.63
N GLN A 55 7.71 5.14 -11.41
CA GLN A 55 6.38 5.17 -10.83
C GLN A 55 5.90 6.62 -10.70
N PRO A 56 4.62 6.92 -11.00
CA PRO A 56 4.10 8.27 -10.88
C PRO A 56 4.14 8.73 -9.41
N SER A 57 4.36 10.02 -9.19
CA SER A 57 4.26 10.64 -7.86
C SER A 57 2.81 10.84 -7.41
N ASN A 58 1.86 10.65 -8.31
CA ASN A 58 0.43 10.74 -8.04
C ASN A 58 -0.15 9.37 -7.69
N THR A 59 -1.33 9.37 -7.11
CA THR A 59 -2.13 8.16 -6.88
C THR A 59 -2.46 7.46 -8.21
N LEU A 60 -2.67 6.15 -8.14
CA LEU A 60 -3.01 5.35 -9.30
C LEU A 60 -4.46 5.60 -9.73
N ALA A 61 -4.68 5.85 -10.99
CA ALA A 61 -6.00 5.91 -11.59
C ALA A 61 -6.56 4.49 -11.85
N ALA A 62 -7.86 4.39 -12.11
CA ALA A 62 -8.56 3.11 -12.24
C ALA A 62 -8.02 2.19 -13.35
N ASP A 63 -7.51 2.75 -14.46
CA ASP A 63 -6.89 2.01 -15.56
C ASP A 63 -5.62 1.27 -15.10
N ARG A 64 -4.80 1.92 -14.28
CA ARG A 64 -3.58 1.31 -13.72
C ARG A 64 -3.87 0.21 -12.70
N LEU A 65 -5.05 0.24 -12.05
CA LEU A 65 -5.46 -0.83 -11.15
C LEU A 65 -5.71 -2.14 -11.89
N ALA A 66 -6.21 -2.08 -13.13
CA ALA A 66 -6.47 -3.27 -13.94
C ALA A 66 -5.20 -4.10 -14.17
N ASP A 67 -4.05 -3.45 -14.37
CA ASP A 67 -2.76 -4.11 -14.56
C ASP A 67 -2.32 -4.89 -13.31
N ILE A 68 -2.64 -4.36 -12.13
CA ILE A 68 -2.29 -5.01 -10.85
C ILE A 68 -3.28 -6.14 -10.55
N MET A 69 -4.58 -5.85 -10.64
CA MET A 69 -5.65 -6.78 -10.29
C MET A 69 -5.80 -7.93 -11.29
N GLY A 70 -5.41 -7.74 -12.54
CA GLY A 70 -5.42 -8.78 -13.57
C GLY A 70 -4.47 -9.95 -13.29
N ASN A 71 -3.40 -9.69 -12.53
CA ASN A 71 -2.37 -10.68 -12.24
C ASN A 71 -2.50 -11.33 -10.85
N ARG A 72 -3.21 -10.70 -9.92
CA ARG A 72 -3.28 -11.15 -8.53
C ARG A 72 -4.48 -10.55 -7.80
N TYR A 73 -4.90 -11.24 -6.74
CA TYR A 73 -5.93 -10.71 -5.87
C TYR A 73 -5.38 -9.52 -5.06
N CYS A 74 -6.11 -8.40 -5.09
CA CYS A 74 -5.81 -7.22 -4.30
C CYS A 74 -6.97 -6.96 -3.33
N THR A 75 -6.66 -6.82 -2.07
CA THR A 75 -7.64 -6.41 -1.05
C THR A 75 -7.94 -4.93 -1.21
N MET A 76 -9.13 -4.61 -1.65
CA MET A 76 -9.57 -3.22 -1.79
C MET A 76 -10.17 -2.74 -0.46
N ILE A 77 -9.60 -1.70 0.10
CA ILE A 77 -10.07 -1.07 1.32
C ILE A 77 -10.82 0.22 0.96
N GLY A 78 -12.10 0.28 1.32
CA GLY A 78 -12.84 1.55 1.29
C GLY A 78 -12.49 2.38 2.53
N ILE A 79 -12.23 3.67 2.39
CA ILE A 79 -11.97 4.56 3.52
C ILE A 79 -13.00 5.68 3.51
N VAL A 80 -13.90 5.66 4.48
CA VAL A 80 -15.04 6.58 4.59
C VAL A 80 -14.99 7.30 5.93
N GLY A 81 -15.31 8.57 5.92
CA GLY A 81 -15.37 9.37 7.14
C GLY A 81 -15.35 10.87 6.85
N PRO A 82 -15.77 11.71 7.79
CA PRO A 82 -15.83 13.15 7.62
C PRO A 82 -14.44 13.75 7.33
N PRO A 83 -14.38 14.99 6.85
CA PRO A 83 -13.13 15.75 6.86
C PRO A 83 -12.48 15.70 8.25
N ASP A 84 -11.16 15.75 8.30
CA ASP A 84 -10.34 15.71 9.52
C ASP A 84 -10.48 14.43 10.39
N SER A 85 -11.06 13.37 9.86
CA SER A 85 -11.12 12.07 10.55
C SER A 85 -9.84 11.23 10.46
N CYS A 86 -8.71 11.83 10.06
CA CYS A 86 -7.39 11.20 9.99
C CYS A 86 -7.25 10.08 8.94
N LYS A 87 -7.98 10.12 7.82
CA LYS A 87 -7.87 9.14 6.72
C LYS A 87 -6.45 9.06 6.16
N THR A 88 -5.98 10.16 5.58
CA THR A 88 -4.61 10.27 5.03
C THR A 88 -3.55 10.03 6.12
N ALA A 89 -3.80 10.46 7.35
CA ALA A 89 -2.89 10.22 8.48
C ALA A 89 -2.70 8.71 8.78
N ALA A 90 -3.73 7.90 8.65
CA ALA A 90 -3.63 6.45 8.81
C ALA A 90 -2.80 5.81 7.68
N LEU A 91 -2.97 6.27 6.43
CA LEU A 91 -2.19 5.81 5.27
C LEU A 91 -0.70 6.16 5.44
N VAL A 92 -0.41 7.40 5.77
CA VAL A 92 0.96 7.88 6.02
C VAL A 92 1.59 7.14 7.21
N SER A 93 0.86 6.94 8.30
CA SER A 93 1.35 6.18 9.45
C SER A 93 1.70 4.74 9.08
N THR A 94 0.86 4.07 8.28
CA THR A 94 1.13 2.72 7.76
C THR A 94 2.42 2.70 6.94
N TYR A 95 2.59 3.65 6.02
CA TYR A 95 3.79 3.77 5.20
C TYR A 95 5.04 4.03 6.05
N LEU A 96 4.99 4.95 7.01
CA LEU A 96 6.13 5.27 7.88
C LEU A 96 6.51 4.09 8.79
N LEU A 97 5.54 3.36 9.32
CA LEU A 97 5.81 2.15 10.10
C LEU A 97 6.51 1.09 9.25
N LEU A 98 6.07 0.88 8.00
CA LEU A 98 6.73 -0.04 7.07
C LEU A 98 8.14 0.41 6.71
N SER A 99 8.32 1.68 6.37
CA SER A 99 9.62 2.23 5.96
C SER A 99 10.68 2.14 7.07
N HIS A 100 10.25 2.06 8.33
CA HIS A 100 11.11 1.90 9.50
C HIS A 100 11.14 0.47 10.05
N GLY A 101 10.52 -0.50 9.39
CA GLY A 101 10.43 -1.88 9.87
C GLY A 101 9.68 -2.05 11.19
N ARG A 102 8.68 -1.17 11.45
CA ARG A 102 7.91 -1.11 12.71
C ARG A 102 6.44 -1.47 12.55
N LEU A 103 6.02 -1.96 11.39
CA LEU A 103 4.67 -2.51 11.22
C LEU A 103 4.66 -3.95 11.73
N ASP A 104 4.36 -4.12 13.02
CA ASP A 104 4.40 -5.42 13.69
C ASP A 104 3.59 -6.48 12.93
N GLY A 105 4.23 -7.62 12.66
CA GLY A 105 3.63 -8.73 11.94
C GLY A 105 3.73 -8.65 10.42
N PHE A 106 4.30 -7.57 9.86
CA PHE A 106 4.37 -7.37 8.41
C PHE A 106 5.69 -6.77 7.96
N GLU A 107 6.11 -7.14 6.76
CA GLU A 107 7.25 -6.59 6.04
C GLU A 107 6.80 -5.98 4.72
N TYR A 108 7.52 -4.95 4.27
CA TYR A 108 7.33 -4.38 2.93
C TYR A 108 7.75 -5.39 1.86
N ALA A 109 6.98 -5.51 0.80
CA ALA A 109 7.29 -6.36 -0.34
C ALA A 109 7.37 -5.59 -1.67
N ASP A 110 6.40 -4.73 -1.97
CA ASP A 110 6.36 -3.93 -3.21
C ASP A 110 5.35 -2.78 -3.10
N SER A 111 5.46 -1.79 -3.97
CA SER A 111 4.43 -0.77 -4.18
C SER A 111 4.51 -0.20 -5.58
N LYS A 112 3.37 -0.05 -6.26
CA LYS A 112 3.25 0.63 -7.55
C LYS A 112 2.97 2.13 -7.40
N SER A 113 2.83 2.62 -6.16
CA SER A 113 2.60 4.02 -5.82
C SER A 113 3.53 4.52 -4.71
N LEU A 114 4.74 3.96 -4.62
CA LEU A 114 5.70 4.31 -3.57
C LEU A 114 6.01 5.80 -3.56
N MET A 115 6.19 6.41 -4.73
CA MET A 115 6.44 7.85 -4.87
C MET A 115 5.27 8.69 -4.34
N ALA A 116 4.03 8.25 -4.59
CA ALA A 116 2.84 8.93 -4.06
C ALA A 116 2.77 8.82 -2.53
N LEU A 117 3.06 7.64 -1.97
CA LEU A 117 3.14 7.43 -0.52
C LEU A 117 4.21 8.33 0.11
N ASP A 118 5.37 8.45 -0.54
CA ASP A 118 6.44 9.34 -0.09
C ASP A 118 6.00 10.81 -0.15
N GLU A 119 5.34 11.23 -1.21
CA GLU A 119 4.86 12.60 -1.40
C GLU A 119 3.86 13.01 -0.31
N ILE A 120 2.81 12.20 -0.07
CA ILE A 120 1.83 12.51 0.97
C ILE A 120 2.43 12.49 2.39
N SER A 121 3.53 11.75 2.59
CA SER A 121 4.23 11.66 3.87
C SER A 121 5.21 12.82 4.11
N ARG A 122 5.47 13.66 3.11
CA ARG A 122 6.43 14.77 3.21
C ARG A 122 6.14 15.71 4.38
N GLY A 123 4.87 15.97 4.64
CA GLY A 123 4.44 16.79 5.77
C GLY A 123 4.98 16.26 7.10
N ALA A 124 4.87 14.96 7.33
CA ALA A 124 5.31 14.32 8.57
C ALA A 124 6.83 14.40 8.81
N ARG A 125 7.62 14.71 7.80
CA ARG A 125 9.09 14.81 7.87
C ARG A 125 9.61 16.25 8.01
N ARG A 126 8.74 17.27 7.96
CA ARG A 126 9.10 18.68 8.03
C ARG A 126 9.17 19.17 9.49
N TRP A 127 10.10 18.62 10.25
CA TRP A 127 10.35 19.05 11.62
C TRP A 127 11.31 20.25 11.64
N THR A 128 10.99 21.27 12.40
CA THR A 128 11.82 22.46 12.58
C THR A 128 12.25 22.55 14.02
N ASN A 129 13.54 22.43 14.29
CA ASN A 129 14.13 22.51 15.64
C ASN A 129 13.44 21.61 16.69
N GLY A 130 13.04 20.37 16.29
CA GLY A 130 12.35 19.43 17.17
C GLY A 130 10.86 19.70 17.36
N THR A 131 10.32 20.73 16.74
CA THR A 131 8.89 21.03 16.75
C THR A 131 8.21 20.29 15.61
N PRO A 132 7.11 19.55 15.87
CA PRO A 132 6.35 18.90 14.81
C PRO A 132 5.73 19.93 13.84
N PRO A 133 5.55 19.58 12.56
CA PRO A 133 4.89 20.47 11.61
C PRO A 133 3.42 20.68 11.98
N GLU A 134 2.87 21.83 11.62
CA GLU A 134 1.45 22.13 11.83
C GLU A 134 0.54 21.12 11.10
N GLN A 135 0.97 20.65 9.94
CA GLN A 135 0.28 19.61 9.18
C GLN A 135 1.19 18.43 8.92
N MET A 136 0.83 17.27 9.45
CA MET A 136 1.56 16.00 9.26
C MET A 136 1.37 15.39 7.87
N THR A 137 0.30 15.73 7.19
CA THR A 137 -0.05 15.23 5.85
C THR A 137 -0.32 16.39 4.91
N ALA A 138 0.09 16.25 3.65
CA ALA A 138 -0.36 17.18 2.62
C ALA A 138 -1.88 17.05 2.44
N HIS A 139 -2.55 18.16 2.17
CA HIS A 139 -3.96 18.12 1.76
C HIS A 139 -4.05 17.29 0.47
N THR A 140 -4.99 16.40 0.42
CA THR A 140 -5.25 15.59 -0.79
C THR A 140 -5.92 16.48 -1.82
N GLU A 141 -5.11 17.14 -2.65
CA GLU A 141 -5.57 17.79 -3.87
C GLU A 141 -5.62 16.71 -4.96
N LEU A 142 -6.82 16.34 -5.39
CA LEU A 142 -6.98 15.45 -6.52
C LEU A 142 -6.66 16.22 -7.81
N SER A 143 -5.78 15.66 -8.60
CA SER A 143 -5.49 16.17 -9.96
C SER A 143 -6.68 16.02 -10.91
N ASP A 144 -7.64 15.16 -10.58
CA ASP A 144 -8.92 15.00 -11.25
C ASP A 144 -10.04 14.90 -10.20
N ASP A 145 -10.91 15.89 -10.14
CA ASP A 145 -12.06 15.97 -9.23
C ASP A 145 -13.12 14.87 -9.46
N ARG A 146 -12.94 14.00 -10.43
CA ARG A 146 -13.98 13.06 -10.89
C ARG A 146 -13.70 11.60 -10.51
N ALA A 147 -12.44 11.22 -10.29
CA ALA A 147 -12.05 9.83 -10.07
C ALA A 147 -11.29 9.66 -8.77
N ALA A 148 -11.52 8.52 -8.08
CA ALA A 148 -10.75 8.13 -6.92
C ALA A 148 -9.30 7.80 -7.29
N GLY A 149 -8.35 8.35 -6.55
CA GLY A 149 -6.95 7.95 -6.62
C GLY A 149 -6.65 6.84 -5.62
N PHE A 150 -5.83 5.88 -6.02
CA PHE A 150 -5.50 4.72 -5.18
C PHE A 150 -4.01 4.63 -4.90
N LEU A 151 -3.69 4.19 -3.70
CA LEU A 151 -2.35 3.82 -3.29
C LEU A 151 -2.27 2.29 -3.27
N HIS A 152 -1.24 1.75 -3.86
CA HIS A 152 -0.94 0.32 -3.83
C HIS A 152 0.16 0.03 -2.82
N LEU A 153 -0.06 -0.98 -1.99
CA LEU A 153 0.91 -1.44 -1.02
C LEU A 153 0.88 -2.97 -0.95
N ARG A 154 2.00 -3.59 -1.27
CA ARG A 154 2.19 -5.02 -1.07
C ARG A 154 3.03 -5.26 0.16
N ILE A 155 2.48 -6.01 1.10
CA ILE A 155 3.15 -6.41 2.33
C ILE A 155 3.19 -7.93 2.42
N ARG A 156 4.06 -8.44 3.28
CA ARG A 156 4.19 -9.87 3.56
C ARG A 156 3.96 -10.10 5.05
N ALA A 157 3.03 -11.00 5.38
CA ALA A 157 2.83 -11.40 6.75
C ALA A 157 4.04 -12.23 7.26
N ASN A 158 4.53 -11.93 8.46
CA ASN A 158 5.74 -12.56 8.99
C ASN A 158 5.53 -14.04 9.36
N ASP A 159 4.31 -14.39 9.76
CA ASP A 159 3.93 -15.74 10.19
C ASP A 159 3.74 -16.70 9.00
N THR A 160 2.97 -16.29 8.00
CA THR A 160 2.63 -17.14 6.84
C THR A 160 3.53 -16.91 5.64
N ARG A 161 4.32 -15.84 5.64
CA ARG A 161 5.09 -15.34 4.48
C ARG A 161 4.23 -15.03 3.25
N ALA A 162 2.91 -15.09 3.40
CA ALA A 162 1.97 -14.81 2.32
C ALA A 162 1.98 -13.31 1.96
N PRO A 163 2.12 -12.97 0.68
CA PRO A 163 1.98 -11.58 0.25
C PRO A 163 0.52 -11.18 0.20
N VAL A 164 0.24 -9.95 0.61
CA VAL A 164 -1.07 -9.31 0.50
C VAL A 164 -0.90 -7.99 -0.23
N ASP A 165 -1.67 -7.79 -1.29
CA ASP A 165 -1.73 -6.52 -2.01
C ASP A 165 -2.93 -5.72 -1.51
N PHE A 166 -2.69 -4.49 -1.09
CA PHE A 166 -3.73 -3.55 -0.70
C PHE A 166 -3.89 -2.45 -1.73
N LEU A 167 -5.14 -2.11 -2.02
CA LEU A 167 -5.54 -0.90 -2.73
C LEU A 167 -6.26 0.02 -1.75
N LEU A 168 -5.65 1.16 -1.49
CA LEU A 168 -6.05 2.12 -0.46
C LEU A 168 -6.42 3.44 -1.15
N PRO A 169 -7.68 3.87 -1.15
CA PRO A 169 -8.05 5.16 -1.71
C PRO A 169 -7.60 6.29 -0.80
N ASP A 170 -7.02 7.33 -1.39
CA ASP A 170 -6.82 8.60 -0.70
C ASP A 170 -7.82 9.62 -1.23
N LEU A 171 -8.87 9.86 -0.45
CA LEU A 171 -10.05 10.61 -0.86
C LEU A 171 -10.25 11.85 -0.02
N PRO A 172 -10.71 12.97 -0.63
CA PRO A 172 -11.20 14.11 0.12
C PRO A 172 -12.35 13.72 1.04
N GLY A 173 -12.36 14.30 2.24
CA GLY A 173 -13.44 14.05 3.21
C GLY A 173 -14.80 14.54 2.74
N GLU A 174 -14.81 15.50 1.85
CA GLU A 174 -15.97 16.13 1.22
C GLU A 174 -16.82 15.12 0.46
N TRP A 175 -16.20 14.12 -0.18
CA TRP A 175 -16.94 13.06 -0.89
C TRP A 175 -17.76 12.20 0.08
N SER A 176 -17.17 11.88 1.23
CA SER A 176 -17.89 11.17 2.28
C SER A 176 -19.02 12.03 2.87
N THR A 177 -18.79 13.34 2.97
CA THR A 177 -19.81 14.30 3.44
C THR A 177 -20.96 14.38 2.44
N ALA A 178 -20.68 14.50 1.14
CA ALA A 178 -21.68 14.55 0.09
C ALA A 178 -22.55 13.26 0.04
N MET A 179 -21.95 12.10 0.34
CA MET A 179 -22.71 10.85 0.47
C MET A 179 -23.76 10.95 1.57
N VAL A 180 -23.47 11.57 2.70
CA VAL A 180 -24.39 11.68 3.83
C VAL A 180 -25.40 12.83 3.65
N GLU A 181 -24.92 14.01 3.24
CA GLU A 181 -25.72 15.23 3.21
C GLU A 181 -26.52 15.40 1.92
N GLU A 182 -25.95 14.94 0.78
CA GLU A 182 -26.53 15.10 -0.55
C GLU A 182 -27.02 13.78 -1.17
N SER A 183 -26.84 12.66 -0.48
CA SER A 183 -27.13 11.30 -1.00
C SER A 183 -26.39 11.01 -2.32
N ARG A 184 -25.17 11.53 -2.48
CA ARG A 184 -24.35 11.36 -3.69
C ARG A 184 -23.34 10.25 -3.49
N PHE A 185 -23.41 9.21 -4.34
CA PHE A 185 -22.53 8.04 -4.28
C PHE A 185 -21.68 7.85 -5.55
N ASP A 186 -21.90 8.68 -6.58
CA ASP A 186 -21.28 8.60 -7.88
C ASP A 186 -19.74 8.49 -7.81
N ARG A 187 -19.11 9.21 -6.89
CA ARG A 187 -17.65 9.20 -6.70
C ARG A 187 -17.14 8.07 -5.81
N LEU A 188 -18.03 7.35 -5.16
CA LEU A 188 -17.72 6.28 -4.21
C LEU A 188 -18.14 4.89 -4.71
N GLN A 189 -18.49 4.74 -5.99
CA GLN A 189 -18.93 3.48 -6.59
C GLN A 189 -17.91 2.34 -6.42
N PHE A 190 -16.63 2.64 -6.33
CA PHE A 190 -15.59 1.64 -6.06
C PHE A 190 -15.81 0.90 -4.73
N LEU A 191 -16.57 1.47 -3.78
CA LEU A 191 -16.92 0.80 -2.52
C LEU A 191 -17.76 -0.47 -2.74
N GLU A 192 -18.45 -0.60 -3.87
CA GLU A 192 -19.14 -1.84 -4.26
C GLU A 192 -18.17 -3.02 -4.47
N ARG A 193 -16.89 -2.72 -4.69
CA ARG A 193 -15.82 -3.69 -4.89
C ARG A 193 -14.89 -3.80 -3.69
N ALA A 194 -15.16 -3.04 -2.63
CA ALA A 194 -14.33 -3.07 -1.42
C ALA A 194 -14.51 -4.40 -0.69
N ASP A 195 -13.41 -4.97 -0.22
CA ASP A 195 -13.41 -6.15 0.65
C ASP A 195 -13.66 -5.77 2.11
N VAL A 196 -13.16 -4.59 2.48
CA VAL A 196 -13.27 -4.03 3.82
C VAL A 196 -13.50 -2.53 3.72
N ILE A 197 -14.37 -1.99 4.55
CA ILE A 197 -14.55 -0.54 4.70
C ILE A 197 -14.04 -0.11 6.07
N TRP A 198 -13.12 0.85 6.10
CA TRP A 198 -12.75 1.60 7.30
C TRP A 198 -13.70 2.78 7.44
N LEU A 199 -14.59 2.70 8.40
CA LEU A 199 -15.44 3.83 8.80
C LEU A 199 -14.68 4.62 9.87
N MET A 200 -14.06 5.73 9.45
CA MET A 200 -13.20 6.55 10.30
C MET A 200 -14.02 7.52 11.14
N VAL A 201 -13.80 7.52 12.44
CA VAL A 201 -14.46 8.44 13.37
C VAL A 201 -13.44 9.05 14.33
N ASP A 202 -13.57 10.35 14.58
CA ASP A 202 -12.68 11.08 15.50
C ASP A 202 -12.98 10.70 16.96
N GLY A 203 -12.03 9.97 17.58
CA GLY A 203 -12.13 9.51 18.97
C GLY A 203 -12.18 10.69 19.96
N GLN A 204 -11.45 11.77 19.68
CA GLN A 204 -11.48 12.97 20.52
C GLN A 204 -12.88 13.60 20.53
N ARG A 205 -13.54 13.69 19.38
CA ARG A 205 -14.93 14.20 19.30
C ARG A 205 -15.90 13.29 20.03
N LEU A 206 -15.73 11.96 19.92
CA LEU A 206 -16.55 11.00 20.66
C LEU A 206 -16.33 11.08 22.18
N ALA A 207 -15.09 11.31 22.62
CA ALA A 207 -14.76 11.46 24.03
C ALA A 207 -15.29 12.78 24.63
N THR A 208 -15.31 13.88 23.85
CA THR A 208 -15.67 15.21 24.28
C THR A 208 -17.19 15.37 24.40
N PRO A 209 -17.76 15.69 25.58
CA PRO A 209 -19.21 15.80 25.77
C PRO A 209 -19.91 16.73 24.79
N ALA A 210 -19.33 17.89 24.47
CA ALA A 210 -19.90 18.89 23.57
C ALA A 210 -20.07 18.40 22.13
N HIS A 211 -19.21 17.46 21.65
CA HIS A 211 -19.20 17.01 20.27
C HIS A 211 -19.74 15.58 20.10
N ARG A 212 -19.86 14.84 21.21
CA ARG A 212 -20.20 13.41 21.25
C ARG A 212 -21.45 13.06 20.47
N GLN A 213 -22.56 13.74 20.76
CA GLN A 213 -23.84 13.40 20.14
C GLN A 213 -23.82 13.62 18.63
N GLY A 214 -23.20 14.74 18.18
CA GLY A 214 -23.03 15.00 16.75
C GLY A 214 -22.15 13.95 16.05
N ALA A 215 -21.05 13.50 16.70
CA ALA A 215 -20.18 12.46 16.16
C ALA A 215 -20.91 11.11 16.08
N ILE A 216 -21.65 10.72 17.12
CA ILE A 216 -22.49 9.49 17.12
C ILE A 216 -23.52 9.56 16.00
N HIS A 217 -24.28 10.65 15.92
CA HIS A 217 -25.32 10.81 14.90
C HIS A 217 -24.74 10.72 13.50
N ARG A 218 -23.67 11.45 13.22
CA ARG A 218 -23.00 11.41 11.91
C ARG A 218 -22.50 10.02 11.55
N THR A 219 -21.92 9.29 12.52
CA THR A 219 -21.45 7.91 12.29
C THR A 219 -22.62 6.97 11.95
N LYS A 220 -23.75 7.11 12.59
CA LYS A 220 -24.96 6.36 12.25
C LYS A 220 -25.46 6.66 10.84
N LEU A 221 -25.43 7.93 10.42
CA LEU A 221 -25.80 8.30 9.06
C LEU A 221 -24.87 7.66 8.02
N TYR A 222 -23.57 7.57 8.29
CA TYR A 222 -22.65 6.83 7.41
C TYR A 222 -23.04 5.36 7.27
N LEU A 223 -23.36 4.69 8.36
CA LEU A 223 -23.81 3.27 8.33
C LEU A 223 -25.10 3.09 7.53
N GLN A 224 -26.07 3.98 7.72
CA GLN A 224 -27.34 3.97 6.99
C GLN A 224 -27.11 4.17 5.48
N ARG A 225 -26.28 5.15 5.11
CA ARG A 225 -25.96 5.41 3.69
C ARG A 225 -25.19 4.28 3.05
N LEU A 226 -24.20 3.69 3.73
CA LEU A 226 -23.49 2.51 3.23
C LEU A 226 -24.47 1.34 3.00
N ARG A 227 -25.43 1.13 3.92
CA ARG A 227 -26.45 0.09 3.75
C ARG A 227 -27.40 0.36 2.59
N GLU A 228 -27.73 1.64 2.36
CA GLU A 228 -28.61 2.08 1.28
C GLU A 228 -27.96 1.92 -0.11
N PHE A 229 -26.70 2.32 -0.23
CA PHE A 229 -26.01 2.37 -1.52
C PHE A 229 -25.33 1.06 -1.93
N LEU A 230 -24.90 0.22 -0.97
CA LEU A 230 -24.18 -1.00 -1.27
C LEU A 230 -25.13 -2.20 -1.37
N PRO A 231 -25.24 -2.85 -2.54
CA PRO A 231 -26.10 -4.03 -2.70
C PRO A 231 -25.63 -5.20 -1.84
N VAL A 232 -24.31 -5.37 -1.73
CA VAL A 232 -23.65 -6.32 -0.83
C VAL A 232 -22.73 -5.54 0.07
N LEU A 233 -22.92 -5.70 1.39
CA LEU A 233 -22.08 -5.02 2.36
C LEU A 233 -20.77 -5.78 2.56
N PRO A 234 -19.63 -5.13 2.34
CA PRO A 234 -18.34 -5.67 2.77
C PRO A 234 -18.24 -5.62 4.31
N ARG A 235 -17.21 -6.23 4.85
CA ARG A 235 -16.90 -6.09 6.28
C ARG A 235 -16.60 -4.63 6.61
N ILE A 236 -17.25 -4.09 7.64
CA ILE A 236 -17.02 -2.71 8.07
C ILE A 236 -16.27 -2.70 9.40
N ILE A 237 -15.16 -1.97 9.45
CA ILE A 237 -14.38 -1.74 10.65
C ILE A 237 -14.61 -0.29 11.09
N LEU A 238 -15.12 -0.11 12.30
CA LEU A 238 -15.20 1.21 12.93
C LEU A 238 -13.81 1.59 13.46
N VAL A 239 -13.17 2.54 12.80
CA VAL A 239 -11.82 3.00 13.15
C VAL A 239 -11.93 4.27 13.98
N VAL A 240 -11.64 4.16 15.27
CA VAL A 240 -11.59 5.29 16.20
C VAL A 240 -10.20 5.90 16.12
N THR A 241 -10.10 7.08 15.54
CA THR A 241 -8.83 7.80 15.36
C THR A 241 -8.50 8.69 16.56
N ARG A 242 -7.29 9.25 16.61
CA ARG A 242 -6.84 10.11 17.71
C ARG A 242 -7.03 9.49 19.09
N ALA A 243 -6.75 8.19 19.21
CA ALA A 243 -6.90 7.47 20.46
C ALA A 243 -5.99 8.01 21.58
N ASP A 244 -4.91 8.69 21.21
CA ASP A 244 -4.00 9.41 22.10
C ASP A 244 -4.59 10.69 22.70
N ALA A 245 -5.49 11.35 21.98
CA ALA A 245 -6.17 12.57 22.41
C ALA A 245 -7.50 12.29 23.14
N GLY A 246 -8.09 11.12 22.94
CA GLY A 246 -9.32 10.73 23.61
C GLY A 246 -9.85 9.37 23.17
N GLN A 247 -10.11 8.51 24.15
CA GLN A 247 -10.76 7.23 23.90
C GLN A 247 -12.22 7.29 24.34
N PRO A 248 -13.18 7.01 23.44
CA PRO A 248 -14.58 6.92 23.82
C PRO A 248 -14.82 5.68 24.71
N SER A 249 -15.68 5.84 25.70
CA SER A 249 -16.11 4.71 26.53
C SER A 249 -16.99 3.75 25.73
N GLU A 250 -17.11 2.52 26.20
CA GLU A 250 -18.05 1.52 25.64
C GLU A 250 -19.47 2.05 25.56
N LYS A 251 -19.91 2.81 26.58
CA LYS A 251 -21.23 3.47 26.59
C LYS A 251 -21.39 4.47 25.45
N THR A 252 -20.30 5.13 25.04
CA THR A 252 -20.30 6.06 23.91
C THR A 252 -20.40 5.33 22.59
N LEU A 253 -19.76 4.19 22.46
CA LEU A 253 -19.78 3.38 21.24
C LEU A 253 -21.05 2.55 21.08
N ALA A 254 -21.70 2.16 22.20
CA ALA A 254 -22.87 1.30 22.19
C ALA A 254 -24.00 1.74 21.22
N PRO A 255 -24.38 3.05 21.12
CA PRO A 255 -25.39 3.48 20.16
C PRO A 255 -24.99 3.29 18.70
N ILE A 256 -23.68 3.35 18.36
CA ILE A 256 -23.16 3.14 17.01
C ILE A 256 -23.20 1.64 16.69
N LEU A 257 -22.75 0.82 17.63
CA LEU A 257 -22.75 -0.65 17.47
C LEU A 257 -24.19 -1.20 17.36
N GLN A 258 -25.13 -0.64 18.12
CA GLN A 258 -26.53 -0.99 18.04
C GLN A 258 -27.14 -0.61 16.69
N GLU A 259 -26.83 0.56 16.16
CA GLU A 259 -27.22 0.96 14.81
C GLU A 259 -26.70 -0.03 13.77
N GLY A 260 -25.40 -0.37 13.83
CA GLY A 260 -24.81 -1.39 12.96
C GLY A 260 -25.61 -2.69 12.99
N LYS A 261 -25.88 -3.23 14.19
CA LYS A 261 -26.66 -4.46 14.35
C LYS A 261 -28.07 -4.34 13.76
N SER A 262 -28.75 -3.21 13.95
CA SER A 262 -30.08 -2.99 13.38
C SER A 262 -30.10 -2.97 11.84
N LEU A 263 -28.98 -2.59 11.23
CA LEU A 263 -28.78 -2.59 9.78
C LEU A 263 -28.19 -3.92 9.25
N GLY A 264 -27.98 -4.91 10.10
CA GLY A 264 -27.36 -6.18 9.75
C GLY A 264 -25.84 -6.07 9.51
N ILE A 265 -25.20 -5.07 10.10
CA ILE A 265 -23.75 -4.81 9.98
C ILE A 265 -23.08 -5.27 11.28
N ASP A 266 -22.16 -6.22 11.17
CA ASP A 266 -21.29 -6.60 12.29
C ASP A 266 -20.05 -5.70 12.29
N LEU A 267 -19.99 -4.79 13.26
CA LEU A 267 -18.91 -3.80 13.38
C LEU A 267 -17.83 -4.30 14.33
N SER A 268 -16.63 -4.46 13.83
CA SER A 268 -15.44 -4.54 14.68
C SER A 268 -14.89 -3.12 14.95
N VAL A 269 -14.40 -2.89 16.16
CA VAL A 269 -13.87 -1.57 16.58
C VAL A 269 -12.36 -1.66 16.74
N HIS A 270 -11.64 -0.74 16.06
CA HIS A 270 -10.20 -0.58 16.20
C HIS A 270 -9.86 0.87 16.51
N SER A 271 -9.06 1.08 17.55
CA SER A 271 -8.57 2.42 17.92
C SER A 271 -7.14 2.60 17.41
N ILE A 272 -6.88 3.75 16.78
CA ILE A 272 -5.57 4.08 16.22
C ILE A 272 -5.10 5.47 16.68
N ALA A 273 -3.78 5.60 16.83
CA ALA A 273 -3.08 6.87 17.03
C ALA A 273 -2.00 7.03 15.95
N SER A 274 -2.36 7.59 14.80
CA SER A 274 -1.46 7.70 13.63
C SER A 274 -0.21 8.53 13.95
N PHE A 275 -0.43 9.69 14.58
CA PHE A 275 0.64 10.58 15.04
C PHE A 275 0.36 10.96 16.48
N SER A 276 1.19 10.50 17.39
CA SER A 276 1.01 10.72 18.82
C SER A 276 2.31 11.20 19.45
N THR A 277 2.20 12.13 20.39
CA THR A 277 3.27 12.53 21.29
C THR A 277 3.13 11.92 22.68
N ASN A 278 2.09 11.11 22.90
CA ASN A 278 1.83 10.45 24.18
C ASN A 278 2.73 9.22 24.34
N PRO A 279 3.64 9.18 25.32
CA PRO A 279 4.53 8.03 25.51
C PRO A 279 3.80 6.70 25.80
N SER A 280 2.61 6.79 26.42
CA SER A 280 1.80 5.59 26.72
C SER A 280 1.07 5.03 25.51
N LEU A 281 0.92 5.81 24.45
CA LEU A 281 0.28 5.41 23.20
C LEU A 281 1.08 6.01 22.03
N PRO A 282 2.22 5.41 21.68
CA PRO A 282 3.14 5.97 20.70
C PRO A 282 2.52 6.07 19.31
N ALA A 283 3.11 6.91 18.46
CA ALA A 283 2.68 7.07 17.07
C ALA A 283 2.65 5.72 16.33
N GLY A 284 1.59 5.50 15.56
CA GLY A 284 1.35 4.25 14.85
C GLY A 284 0.62 3.19 15.66
N SER A 285 0.32 3.45 16.96
CA SER A 285 -0.42 2.50 17.79
C SER A 285 -1.76 2.12 17.15
N GLY A 286 -2.07 0.81 17.17
CA GLY A 286 -3.29 0.26 16.59
C GLY A 286 -3.25 0.03 15.08
N ILE A 287 -2.34 0.66 14.33
CA ILE A 287 -2.22 0.48 12.86
C ILE A 287 -1.92 -0.99 12.50
N PRO A 288 -0.95 -1.70 13.11
CA PRO A 288 -0.69 -3.10 12.78
C PRO A 288 -1.92 -3.99 12.98
N ALA A 289 -2.67 -3.77 14.06
CA ALA A 289 -3.89 -4.52 14.34
C ALA A 289 -4.99 -4.22 13.31
N LEU A 290 -5.14 -2.97 12.87
CA LEU A 290 -6.07 -2.57 11.83
C LEU A 290 -5.70 -3.21 10.49
N ILE A 291 -4.43 -3.19 10.10
CA ILE A 291 -3.94 -3.86 8.89
C ILE A 291 -4.22 -5.37 8.96
N LYS A 292 -3.89 -6.02 10.09
CA LYS A 292 -4.17 -7.44 10.29
C LYS A 292 -5.67 -7.74 10.21
N ALA A 293 -6.51 -6.92 10.81
CA ALA A 293 -7.96 -7.05 10.70
C ALA A 293 -8.46 -6.85 9.27
N SER A 294 -7.73 -6.13 8.44
CA SER A 294 -8.06 -5.89 7.02
C SER A 294 -7.55 -6.97 6.09
N THR A 295 -6.56 -7.77 6.49
CA THR A 295 -6.17 -8.98 5.77
C THR A 295 -7.33 -9.98 5.90
N GLY A 296 -8.31 -9.86 5.07
CA GLY A 296 -9.48 -10.70 5.11
C GLY A 296 -9.29 -11.99 4.32
N ARG A 297 -10.27 -12.86 4.44
CA ARG A 297 -10.46 -14.05 3.66
C ARG A 297 -10.13 -13.77 2.18
N ILE A 298 -9.12 -14.42 1.65
CA ILE A 298 -9.04 -14.62 0.21
C ILE A 298 -10.35 -15.31 -0.16
N PRO A 299 -11.19 -14.77 -1.04
CA PRO A 299 -12.38 -15.46 -1.45
C PRO A 299 -12.00 -16.85 -1.90
N GLU A 300 -12.71 -17.87 -1.42
CA GLU A 300 -12.54 -19.22 -1.95
C GLU A 300 -12.66 -19.11 -3.46
N ARG A 301 -11.67 -19.64 -4.18
CA ARG A 301 -11.74 -19.69 -5.64
C ARG A 301 -13.07 -20.35 -5.99
N PRO A 302 -13.95 -19.70 -6.75
CA PRO A 302 -15.16 -20.35 -7.17
C PRO A 302 -14.77 -21.63 -7.91
N GLU A 303 -15.34 -22.76 -7.49
CA GLU A 303 -15.17 -24.01 -8.20
C GLU A 303 -15.89 -23.92 -9.54
N PHE A 304 -15.21 -23.38 -10.54
CA PHE A 304 -15.75 -23.28 -11.90
C PHE A 304 -15.84 -24.64 -12.61
N TRP A 305 -15.17 -25.65 -12.07
CA TRP A 305 -15.09 -26.97 -12.67
C TRP A 305 -15.54 -28.03 -11.68
N SER A 306 -16.44 -28.90 -12.11
CA SER A 306 -16.80 -30.06 -11.28
C SER A 306 -15.55 -30.94 -11.11
N VAL A 307 -15.25 -31.31 -9.88
CA VAL A 307 -14.16 -32.24 -9.53
C VAL A 307 -14.43 -33.67 -10.02
N SER A 308 -15.64 -33.95 -10.52
CA SER A 308 -15.95 -35.22 -11.17
C SER A 308 -15.19 -35.30 -12.48
N ALA A 309 -14.28 -36.27 -12.58
CA ALA A 309 -13.55 -36.58 -13.77
C ALA A 309 -14.53 -36.78 -14.94
N VAL A 310 -14.71 -35.77 -15.76
CA VAL A 310 -15.39 -35.88 -17.03
C VAL A 310 -14.37 -36.55 -17.93
N SER A 311 -14.55 -37.87 -18.13
CA SER A 311 -13.81 -38.63 -19.14
C SER A 311 -14.12 -38.05 -20.52
N THR A 312 -13.32 -37.09 -20.95
CA THR A 312 -13.38 -36.57 -22.30
C THR A 312 -11.97 -36.49 -22.87
N ASP A 313 -11.80 -36.94 -24.11
CA ASP A 313 -10.53 -36.90 -24.86
C ASP A 313 -10.08 -35.47 -25.24
N ARG A 314 -10.68 -34.44 -24.62
CA ARG A 314 -10.33 -33.04 -24.89
C ARG A 314 -9.17 -32.61 -24.02
N ALA A 315 -8.06 -32.22 -24.64
CA ALA A 315 -6.84 -31.75 -23.97
C ALA A 315 -7.09 -30.62 -22.96
N ILE A 316 -8.11 -29.76 -23.18
CA ILE A 316 -8.45 -28.67 -22.27
C ILE A 316 -8.92 -29.16 -20.89
N ASN A 317 -9.52 -30.34 -20.83
CA ASN A 317 -9.98 -30.93 -19.57
C ASN A 317 -8.84 -31.53 -18.75
N THR A 318 -7.73 -31.89 -19.40
CA THR A 318 -6.52 -32.41 -18.73
C THR A 318 -5.70 -31.29 -18.10
N ILE A 319 -5.79 -30.03 -18.61
CA ILE A 319 -5.10 -28.87 -18.06
C ILE A 319 -5.73 -28.47 -16.70
N ALA A 320 -7.04 -28.66 -16.54
CA ALA A 320 -7.74 -28.31 -15.29
C ALA A 320 -7.41 -29.27 -14.13
N LEU A 321 -6.94 -30.47 -14.42
CA LEU A 321 -6.62 -31.51 -13.42
C LEU A 321 -5.14 -31.48 -12.98
N GLY A 322 -4.28 -30.76 -13.67
CA GLY A 322 -2.83 -30.73 -13.43
C GLY A 322 -2.34 -29.78 -12.33
N GLY A 323 -3.24 -29.23 -11.51
CA GLY A 323 -2.91 -28.17 -10.53
C GLY A 323 -3.01 -28.57 -9.05
N VAL A 324 -3.14 -29.85 -8.72
CA VAL A 324 -3.16 -30.29 -7.31
C VAL A 324 -2.16 -31.45 -7.19
N GLU A 325 -0.88 -31.13 -7.12
CA GLU A 325 0.08 -31.92 -6.37
C GLU A 325 0.38 -31.20 -5.08
N GLU A 326 0.23 -31.95 -3.98
CA GLU A 326 0.37 -31.60 -2.56
C GLU A 326 1.68 -30.91 -2.19
#